data_7f1ddce2b33dba2fb57a4b94ee43951b
#
_entry.id   7f1ddce2b33dba2fb57a4b94ee43951b
#
_cell.length_a   1.000
_cell.length_b   1.000
_cell.length_c   1.000
_cell.angle_alpha   90.00
_cell.angle_beta   90.00
_cell.angle_gamma   90.00
#
_symmetry.space_group_name_H-M   'P 1'
#
loop_
_entity.id
_entity.type
_entity.pdbx_description
1 polymer ?
#
loop_
_entity_poly.entity_id
_entity_poly.type
_entity_poly.pdbx_seq_one_letter_code
_entity_poly.pdbx_strand_id
1 'polypeptide(L)'
;VVDIASKLKEFFNFMNKNCEGIQRIHQLTRNEIEQYFNYINLKGLKPSTVTGRISTLDVFFTTIQRYDWKDTPSKILIFQEDYPKVPKALPRYIDEHILEQLNGKLDKLEPYIATMVMVLQECGMRISELCTLKKGSVITDKEGDCFLKYYQWKMKKEHIIPISKEIAALILVQEQRVADELDDGCVYVFPRKDCSPLKQDTFRVKLNELAYEEKITDSNGEIFRFHAHAFRHTVGTRMINNGVPQHIVQKFLGHESPEMTARYAHIFDETLKKEFTKFKETLVTNNGSILDLSEENTEADNTDLQWFKKNINAQALPNGYCRLPVIAGPCPHANACLDCTNFCTSKQFLTEHEEHLERTKEILNRAKQNQWQRQVETNERVKNRLEQIIHSLKETN
;
A
#
# COMPACT_ATOMS: atom_id res chain seq x y z
N VAL A 1 15.71 21.31 -4.11
CA VAL A 1 16.51 22.27 -4.88
C VAL A 1 17.97 21.80 -4.98
N VAL A 2 18.65 21.47 -3.88
CA VAL A 2 20.08 21.06 -3.88
C VAL A 2 20.34 19.83 -4.77
N ASP A 3 19.49 18.82 -4.73
CA ASP A 3 19.62 17.59 -5.53
C ASP A 3 19.47 17.86 -7.04
N ILE A 4 18.51 18.71 -7.43
CA ILE A 4 18.32 19.13 -8.82
C ILE A 4 19.56 19.86 -9.33
N ALA A 5 20.04 20.84 -8.57
CA ALA A 5 21.23 21.61 -8.93
C ALA A 5 22.46 20.72 -9.10
N SER A 6 22.64 19.72 -8.22
CA SER A 6 23.75 18.77 -8.29
C SER A 6 23.71 17.93 -9.58
N LYS A 7 22.53 17.43 -9.96
CA LYS A 7 22.34 16.64 -11.18
C LYS A 7 22.54 17.47 -12.45
N LEU A 8 22.03 18.70 -12.48
CA LEU A 8 22.28 19.63 -13.58
C LEU A 8 23.77 19.98 -13.70
N LYS A 9 24.44 20.24 -12.57
CA LYS A 9 25.88 20.48 -12.55
C LYS A 9 26.68 19.29 -13.10
N GLU A 10 26.30 18.07 -12.75
CA GLU A 10 26.93 16.85 -13.29
C GLU A 10 26.78 16.80 -14.82
N PHE A 11 25.57 17.08 -15.34
CA PHE A 11 25.30 17.10 -16.78
C PHE A 11 26.13 18.16 -17.50
N PHE A 12 26.09 19.42 -17.05
CA PHE A 12 26.83 20.49 -17.71
C PHE A 12 28.34 20.31 -17.61
N ASN A 13 28.83 19.72 -16.52
CA ASN A 13 30.28 19.38 -16.40
C ASN A 13 30.65 18.28 -17.41
N PHE A 14 29.75 17.31 -17.66
CA PHE A 14 29.96 16.30 -18.69
C PHE A 14 30.02 16.93 -20.08
N MET A 15 29.06 17.81 -20.41
CA MET A 15 29.02 18.51 -21.70
C MET A 15 30.31 19.31 -21.95
N ASN A 16 30.71 20.08 -20.95
CA ASN A 16 31.93 20.89 -21.07
C ASN A 16 33.22 20.09 -21.27
N LYS A 17 33.25 18.83 -20.79
CA LYS A 17 34.44 17.97 -20.89
C LYS A 17 34.46 17.10 -22.15
N ASN A 18 33.30 16.69 -22.66
CA ASN A 18 33.20 15.63 -23.67
C ASN A 18 32.55 16.10 -24.98
N CYS A 19 31.94 17.29 -25.02
CA CYS A 19 31.27 17.81 -26.19
C CYS A 19 31.92 19.13 -26.64
N GLU A 20 33.06 19.00 -27.34
CA GLU A 20 33.79 20.17 -27.87
C GLU A 20 32.92 20.95 -28.87
N GLY A 21 32.89 22.28 -28.73
CA GLY A 21 32.13 23.19 -29.61
C GLY A 21 30.73 23.56 -29.12
N ILE A 22 30.20 22.94 -28.08
CA ILE A 22 28.92 23.34 -27.47
C ILE A 22 29.15 24.39 -26.39
N GLN A 23 28.84 25.62 -26.69
CA GLN A 23 28.95 26.74 -25.76
C GLN A 23 27.60 27.24 -25.25
N ARG A 24 26.50 26.88 -25.89
CA ARG A 24 25.15 27.34 -25.60
C ARG A 24 24.16 26.18 -25.62
N ILE A 25 23.10 26.27 -24.81
CA ILE A 25 22.10 25.20 -24.62
C ILE A 25 21.34 24.89 -25.93
N HIS A 26 21.07 25.88 -26.77
CA HIS A 26 20.35 25.65 -28.04
C HIS A 26 21.15 24.82 -29.07
N GLN A 27 22.47 24.66 -28.87
CA GLN A 27 23.33 23.84 -29.72
C GLN A 27 23.24 22.37 -29.37
N LEU A 28 22.63 22.02 -28.22
CA LEU A 28 22.44 20.63 -27.83
C LEU A 28 21.49 19.91 -28.76
N THR A 29 21.94 18.78 -29.24
CA THR A 29 21.15 17.86 -30.04
C THR A 29 20.90 16.55 -29.30
N ARG A 30 20.13 15.69 -29.90
CA ARG A 30 19.87 14.35 -29.34
C ARG A 30 21.16 13.55 -29.13
N ASN A 31 22.14 13.69 -30.00
CA ASN A 31 23.41 12.96 -29.93
C ASN A 31 24.15 13.20 -28.61
N GLU A 32 24.25 14.44 -28.14
CA GLU A 32 24.92 14.77 -26.88
C GLU A 32 24.16 14.23 -25.68
N ILE A 33 22.85 14.23 -25.74
CA ILE A 33 22.01 13.63 -24.69
C ILE A 33 22.25 12.11 -24.59
N GLU A 34 22.33 11.42 -25.73
CA GLU A 34 22.63 9.99 -25.77
C GLU A 34 24.03 9.68 -25.27
N GLN A 35 25.03 10.51 -25.58
CA GLN A 35 26.37 10.38 -25.03
C GLN A 35 26.35 10.49 -23.48
N TYR A 36 25.57 11.45 -22.94
CA TYR A 36 25.41 11.55 -21.49
C TYR A 36 24.68 10.35 -20.89
N PHE A 37 23.64 9.84 -21.56
CA PHE A 37 22.94 8.63 -21.09
C PHE A 37 23.85 7.41 -21.08
N ASN A 38 24.68 7.24 -22.09
CA ASN A 38 25.70 6.19 -22.10
C ASN A 38 26.70 6.36 -20.95
N TYR A 39 27.15 7.57 -20.68
CA TYR A 39 28.05 7.88 -19.57
C TYR A 39 27.43 7.52 -18.20
N ILE A 40 26.18 7.90 -17.93
CA ILE A 40 25.54 7.57 -16.64
C ILE A 40 25.24 6.07 -16.52
N ASN A 41 24.95 5.38 -17.61
CA ASN A 41 24.74 3.93 -17.65
C ASN A 41 26.04 3.15 -17.35
N LEU A 42 27.16 3.61 -17.89
CA LEU A 42 28.48 3.00 -17.62
C LEU A 42 28.93 3.15 -16.15
N LYS A 43 28.35 4.08 -15.39
CA LYS A 43 28.61 4.21 -13.94
C LYS A 43 28.02 3.09 -13.08
N GLY A 44 27.25 2.17 -13.63
CA GLY A 44 26.63 1.09 -12.87
C GLY A 44 25.61 1.57 -11.82
N LEU A 45 24.95 2.70 -12.06
CA LEU A 45 23.98 3.29 -11.13
C LEU A 45 22.70 2.47 -11.10
N LYS A 46 22.01 2.50 -9.94
CA LYS A 46 20.67 1.88 -9.84
C LYS A 46 19.70 2.53 -10.83
N PRO A 47 18.79 1.74 -11.48
CA PRO A 47 17.82 2.27 -12.44
C PRO A 47 17.02 3.47 -11.93
N SER A 48 16.62 3.48 -10.66
CA SER A 48 15.93 4.61 -10.04
C SER A 48 16.79 5.88 -9.96
N THR A 49 18.09 5.75 -9.81
CA THR A 49 19.05 6.88 -9.79
C THR A 49 19.22 7.43 -11.20
N VAL A 50 19.29 6.57 -12.20
CA VAL A 50 19.33 6.97 -13.63
C VAL A 50 18.04 7.69 -14.00
N THR A 51 16.87 7.12 -13.69
CA THR A 51 15.56 7.76 -13.85
C THR A 51 15.52 9.17 -13.25
N GLY A 52 16.05 9.33 -12.03
CA GLY A 52 16.09 10.63 -11.37
C GLY A 52 16.98 11.67 -12.06
N ARG A 53 18.05 11.25 -12.75
CA ARG A 53 18.89 12.13 -13.58
C ARG A 53 18.17 12.53 -14.86
N ILE A 54 17.62 11.57 -15.58
CA ILE A 54 16.86 11.80 -16.80
C ILE A 54 15.68 12.73 -16.55
N SER A 55 14.87 12.45 -15.51
CA SER A 55 13.71 13.27 -15.14
C SER A 55 14.13 14.72 -14.78
N THR A 56 15.28 14.90 -14.14
CA THR A 56 15.77 16.25 -13.82
C THR A 56 16.08 17.04 -15.10
N LEU A 57 16.69 16.41 -16.10
CA LEU A 57 16.99 17.05 -17.39
C LEU A 57 15.71 17.29 -18.19
N ASP A 58 14.80 16.35 -18.22
CA ASP A 58 13.52 16.47 -18.92
C ASP A 58 12.69 17.65 -18.37
N VAL A 59 12.56 17.73 -17.04
CA VAL A 59 11.91 18.87 -16.39
C VAL A 59 12.63 20.17 -16.68
N PHE A 60 13.97 20.17 -16.67
CA PHE A 60 14.76 21.37 -16.98
C PHE A 60 14.50 21.85 -18.41
N PHE A 61 14.67 20.99 -19.44
CA PHE A 61 14.47 21.36 -20.84
C PHE A 61 13.01 21.74 -21.12
N THR A 62 12.04 21.01 -20.61
CA THR A 62 10.62 21.35 -20.73
C THR A 62 10.30 22.70 -20.09
N THR A 63 10.93 23.02 -18.95
CA THR A 63 10.71 24.29 -18.24
C THR A 63 11.26 25.47 -19.04
N ILE A 64 12.50 25.40 -19.51
CA ILE A 64 13.11 26.50 -20.27
C ILE A 64 12.40 26.73 -21.62
N GLN A 65 11.87 25.68 -22.26
CA GLN A 65 11.02 25.80 -23.46
C GLN A 65 9.68 26.46 -23.14
N ARG A 66 9.01 26.04 -22.04
CA ARG A 66 7.72 26.60 -21.63
C ARG A 66 7.76 28.09 -21.32
N TYR A 67 8.88 28.56 -20.80
CA TYR A 67 9.07 29.97 -20.43
C TYR A 67 9.87 30.78 -21.47
N ASP A 68 10.01 30.23 -22.68
CA ASP A 68 10.67 30.89 -23.83
C ASP A 68 12.04 31.51 -23.47
N TRP A 69 12.86 30.76 -22.73
CA TRP A 69 14.20 31.25 -22.43
C TRP A 69 15.00 31.41 -23.71
N LYS A 70 15.85 32.43 -23.76
CA LYS A 70 16.79 32.59 -24.85
C LYS A 70 17.73 31.39 -24.92
N ASP A 71 18.10 31.01 -26.13
CA ASP A 71 19.01 29.90 -26.39
C ASP A 71 18.47 28.51 -25.97
N THR A 72 17.16 28.24 -26.06
CA THR A 72 16.60 26.91 -25.83
C THR A 72 16.72 26.01 -27.06
N PRO A 73 16.89 24.67 -26.87
CA PRO A 73 16.81 23.72 -27.98
C PRO A 73 15.43 23.76 -28.66
N SER A 74 15.44 23.76 -30.00
CA SER A 74 14.19 23.81 -30.78
C SER A 74 13.40 22.49 -30.83
N LYS A 75 14.05 21.38 -30.44
CA LYS A 75 13.48 20.02 -30.48
C LYS A 75 13.40 19.43 -29.09
N ILE A 76 12.49 18.50 -28.90
CA ILE A 76 12.45 17.63 -27.71
C ILE A 76 13.70 16.76 -27.74
N LEU A 77 14.45 16.74 -26.64
CA LEU A 77 15.72 16.02 -26.54
C LEU A 77 15.60 14.72 -25.74
N ILE A 78 14.56 14.56 -24.93
CA ILE A 78 14.36 13.43 -24.02
C ILE A 78 12.98 12.83 -24.29
N PHE A 79 12.92 11.51 -24.38
CA PHE A 79 11.72 10.76 -24.72
C PHE A 79 11.39 9.76 -23.60
N GLN A 80 10.17 9.21 -23.60
CA GLN A 80 9.72 8.24 -22.62
C GLN A 80 10.55 6.94 -22.65
N GLU A 81 11.07 6.58 -23.83
CA GLU A 81 11.90 5.39 -24.07
C GLU A 81 13.27 5.48 -23.43
N ASP A 82 13.74 6.70 -23.10
CA ASP A 82 15.01 6.92 -22.42
C ASP A 82 15.03 6.47 -20.97
N TYR A 83 13.84 6.35 -20.39
CA TYR A 83 13.72 5.96 -18.99
C TYR A 83 13.93 4.46 -18.81
N PRO A 84 14.88 4.04 -17.96
CA PRO A 84 15.09 2.64 -17.69
C PRO A 84 13.86 2.02 -17.03
N LYS A 85 13.57 0.77 -17.36
CA LYS A 85 12.53 0.00 -16.65
C LYS A 85 12.99 -0.20 -15.21
N VAL A 86 12.31 0.46 -14.28
CA VAL A 86 12.56 0.30 -12.84
C VAL A 86 11.69 -0.86 -12.36
N PRO A 87 12.28 -1.96 -11.87
CA PRO A 87 11.51 -3.02 -11.23
C PRO A 87 10.69 -2.43 -10.08
N LYS A 88 9.43 -2.82 -9.97
CA LYS A 88 8.60 -2.46 -8.81
C LYS A 88 9.21 -3.12 -7.58
N ALA A 89 9.95 -2.35 -6.79
CA ALA A 89 10.50 -2.85 -5.53
C ALA A 89 9.35 -3.07 -4.55
N LEU A 90 9.35 -4.24 -3.91
CA LEU A 90 8.45 -4.54 -2.81
C LEU A 90 8.75 -3.57 -1.64
N PRO A 91 7.72 -3.07 -0.94
CA PRO A 91 7.93 -2.27 0.24
C PRO A 91 8.77 -3.05 1.27
N ARG A 92 9.81 -2.42 1.79
CA ARG A 92 10.60 -3.00 2.88
C ARG A 92 9.83 -2.76 4.17
N TYR A 93 9.04 -3.72 4.60
CA TYR A 93 8.44 -3.73 5.94
C TYR A 93 9.40 -4.37 6.94
N ILE A 94 9.12 -4.20 8.22
CA ILE A 94 9.86 -4.82 9.32
C ILE A 94 9.07 -6.05 9.74
N ASP A 95 9.73 -7.20 9.73
CA ASP A 95 9.12 -8.47 10.14
C ASP A 95 8.75 -8.46 11.63
N GLU A 96 7.72 -9.22 12.00
CA GLU A 96 7.18 -9.24 13.36
C GLU A 96 8.24 -9.63 14.41
N HIS A 97 9.05 -10.66 14.12
CA HIS A 97 10.10 -11.10 15.02
C HIS A 97 11.18 -10.02 15.28
N ILE A 98 11.43 -9.11 14.32
CA ILE A 98 12.35 -7.97 14.49
C ILE A 98 11.70 -6.90 15.36
N LEU A 99 10.40 -6.67 15.20
CA LEU A 99 9.65 -5.73 16.05
C LEU A 99 9.54 -6.23 17.48
N GLU A 100 9.36 -7.53 17.69
CA GLU A 100 9.37 -8.14 19.02
C GLU A 100 10.72 -7.96 19.72
N GLN A 101 11.83 -8.19 19.00
CA GLN A 101 13.17 -7.92 19.52
C GLN A 101 13.35 -6.44 19.87
N LEU A 102 12.94 -5.53 18.97
CA LEU A 102 13.02 -4.09 19.20
C LEU A 102 12.18 -3.67 20.41
N ASN A 103 10.94 -4.14 20.50
CA ASN A 103 10.02 -3.78 21.59
C ASN A 103 10.52 -4.28 22.94
N GLY A 104 11.17 -5.45 22.99
CA GLY A 104 11.82 -5.97 24.19
C GLY A 104 13.07 -5.19 24.65
N LYS A 105 13.52 -4.18 23.89
CA LYS A 105 14.72 -3.39 24.16
C LYS A 105 14.48 -1.88 24.19
N LEU A 106 13.21 -1.43 24.11
CA LEU A 106 12.88 -0.01 24.12
C LEU A 106 13.34 0.72 25.40
N ASP A 107 13.45 0.02 26.51
CA ASP A 107 13.97 0.52 27.80
C ASP A 107 15.45 0.93 27.75
N LYS A 108 16.20 0.47 26.75
CA LYS A 108 17.60 0.85 26.50
C LYS A 108 17.74 2.16 25.74
N LEU A 109 16.67 2.64 25.12
CA LEU A 109 16.66 3.93 24.41
C LEU A 109 16.38 5.09 25.36
N GLU A 110 16.87 6.27 24.98
CA GLU A 110 16.38 7.50 25.60
C GLU A 110 14.85 7.56 25.49
N PRO A 111 14.12 7.95 26.54
CA PRO A 111 12.66 7.87 26.58
C PRO A 111 11.94 8.55 25.40
N TYR A 112 12.47 9.68 24.90
CA TYR A 112 11.88 10.36 23.75
C TYR A 112 12.07 9.57 22.44
N ILE A 113 13.19 8.84 22.27
CA ILE A 113 13.41 7.96 21.12
C ILE A 113 12.47 6.74 21.18
N ALA A 114 12.33 6.13 22.36
CA ALA A 114 11.39 5.03 22.56
C ALA A 114 9.96 5.46 22.23
N THR A 115 9.52 6.63 22.71
CA THR A 115 8.22 7.21 22.35
C THR A 115 8.08 7.40 20.84
N MET A 116 9.11 7.93 20.17
CA MET A 116 9.11 8.08 18.70
C MET A 116 8.94 6.75 17.97
N VAL A 117 9.61 5.68 18.44
CA VAL A 117 9.47 4.33 17.87
C VAL A 117 8.03 3.84 18.00
N MET A 118 7.41 3.96 19.17
CA MET A 118 6.03 3.53 19.41
C MET A 118 5.03 4.32 18.56
N VAL A 119 5.19 5.63 18.45
CA VAL A 119 4.36 6.47 17.56
C VAL A 119 4.51 6.05 16.10
N LEU A 120 5.73 5.75 15.63
CA LEU A 120 5.94 5.28 14.25
C LEU A 120 5.31 3.92 14.00
N GLN A 121 5.37 3.00 14.97
CA GLN A 121 4.80 1.65 14.86
C GLN A 121 3.27 1.67 14.77
N GLU A 122 2.61 2.60 15.43
CA GLU A 122 1.15 2.72 15.38
C GLU A 122 0.67 3.62 14.24
N CYS A 123 1.21 4.84 14.15
CA CYS A 123 0.70 5.87 13.25
C CYS A 123 1.24 5.76 11.82
N GLY A 124 2.37 5.10 11.60
CA GLY A 124 2.99 5.01 10.28
C GLY A 124 3.31 6.37 9.65
N MET A 125 3.44 7.44 10.46
CA MET A 125 3.75 8.78 9.94
C MET A 125 5.18 8.88 9.41
N ARG A 126 5.49 9.91 8.62
CA ARG A 126 6.86 10.12 8.15
C ARG A 126 7.73 10.66 9.27
N ILE A 127 9.00 10.25 9.33
CA ILE A 127 9.92 10.73 10.36
C ILE A 127 10.04 12.26 10.40
N SER A 128 9.97 12.92 9.23
CA SER A 128 9.97 14.38 9.17
C SER A 128 8.75 15.01 9.84
N GLU A 129 7.59 14.36 9.73
CA GLU A 129 6.33 14.80 10.35
C GLU A 129 6.41 14.59 11.87
N LEU A 130 6.96 13.45 12.31
CA LEU A 130 7.16 13.17 13.73
C LEU A 130 8.18 14.13 14.38
N CYS A 131 9.32 14.38 13.74
CA CYS A 131 10.32 15.33 14.25
C CYS A 131 9.78 16.77 14.36
N THR A 132 8.77 17.13 13.55
CA THR A 132 8.14 18.45 13.57
C THR A 132 6.76 18.45 14.23
N LEU A 133 6.42 17.40 14.97
CA LEU A 133 5.18 17.32 15.71
C LEU A 133 5.12 18.39 16.77
N LYS A 134 4.02 19.16 16.81
CA LYS A 134 3.85 20.27 17.73
C LYS A 134 3.12 19.84 19.01
N LYS A 135 3.40 20.50 20.11
CA LYS A 135 2.62 20.37 21.36
C LYS A 135 1.14 20.66 21.09
N GLY A 136 0.25 19.96 21.79
CA GLY A 136 -1.19 20.06 21.57
C GLY A 136 -1.68 19.36 20.30
N SER A 137 -0.90 18.45 19.73
CA SER A 137 -1.29 17.64 18.56
C SER A 137 -2.27 16.52 18.90
N VAL A 138 -2.35 16.10 20.16
CA VAL A 138 -3.32 15.12 20.63
C VAL A 138 -4.65 15.85 20.88
N ILE A 139 -5.72 15.38 20.23
CA ILE A 139 -7.07 15.87 20.42
C ILE A 139 -7.99 14.72 20.83
N THR A 140 -8.97 15.01 21.66
CA THR A 140 -9.94 14.01 22.14
C THR A 140 -11.34 14.48 21.76
N ASP A 141 -12.17 13.57 21.26
CA ASP A 141 -13.56 13.87 20.95
C ASP A 141 -14.48 13.75 22.19
N LYS A 142 -15.78 13.93 21.98
CA LYS A 142 -16.78 13.87 23.05
C LYS A 142 -16.98 12.46 23.63
N GLU A 143 -16.58 11.43 22.88
CA GLU A 143 -16.70 10.02 23.25
C GLU A 143 -15.44 9.52 23.96
N GLY A 144 -14.40 10.35 24.02
CA GLY A 144 -13.12 10.04 24.66
C GLY A 144 -12.14 9.31 23.73
N ASP A 145 -12.40 9.31 22.43
CA ASP A 145 -11.47 8.79 21.42
C ASP A 145 -10.36 9.78 21.13
N CYS A 146 -9.15 9.27 20.98
CA CYS A 146 -7.95 10.07 20.78
C CYS A 146 -7.57 10.13 19.31
N PHE A 147 -7.15 11.32 18.88
CA PHE A 147 -6.69 11.56 17.52
C PHE A 147 -5.38 12.35 17.55
N LEU A 148 -4.53 12.11 16.56
CA LEU A 148 -3.30 12.85 16.35
C LEU A 148 -3.46 13.78 15.14
N LYS A 149 -3.34 15.08 15.37
CA LYS A 149 -3.38 16.12 14.35
C LYS A 149 -1.98 16.63 14.07
N TYR A 150 -1.56 16.56 12.80
CA TYR A 150 -0.23 17.01 12.37
C TYR A 150 -0.21 17.55 10.94
N TYR A 151 0.83 18.28 10.59
CA TYR A 151 0.98 18.85 9.25
C TYR A 151 1.84 17.95 8.35
N GLN A 152 1.30 17.56 7.21
CA GLN A 152 2.02 16.81 6.19
C GLN A 152 2.71 17.75 5.21
N TRP A 153 4.01 18.01 5.44
CA TRP A 153 4.79 18.95 4.63
C TRP A 153 4.82 18.63 3.13
N LYS A 154 4.91 17.35 2.79
CA LYS A 154 4.92 16.91 1.39
C LYS A 154 3.59 17.17 0.70
N MET A 155 2.47 17.03 1.42
CA MET A 155 1.11 17.20 0.92
C MET A 155 0.56 18.61 1.17
N LYS A 156 1.30 19.44 1.90
CA LYS A 156 0.93 20.82 2.27
C LYS A 156 -0.45 20.92 2.90
N LYS A 157 -0.82 19.96 3.76
CA LYS A 157 -2.14 19.93 4.43
C LYS A 157 -2.04 19.39 5.86
N GLU A 158 -3.02 19.76 6.67
CA GLU A 158 -3.25 19.11 7.95
C GLU A 158 -3.79 17.69 7.75
N HIS A 159 -3.42 16.82 8.66
CA HIS A 159 -3.84 15.43 8.66
C HIS A 159 -4.21 15.01 10.07
N ILE A 160 -5.31 14.27 10.20
CA ILE A 160 -5.81 13.78 11.48
C ILE A 160 -6.03 12.28 11.34
N ILE A 161 -5.48 11.52 12.29
CA ILE A 161 -5.63 10.07 12.36
C ILE A 161 -6.06 9.65 13.76
N PRO A 162 -6.87 8.58 13.90
CA PRO A 162 -7.14 7.99 15.20
C PRO A 162 -5.86 7.36 15.77
N ILE A 163 -5.69 7.45 17.08
CA ILE A 163 -4.59 6.83 17.83
C ILE A 163 -5.13 6.16 19.10
N SER A 164 -4.37 5.19 19.62
CA SER A 164 -4.68 4.57 20.90
C SER A 164 -4.52 5.55 22.07
N LYS A 165 -5.20 5.27 23.19
CA LYS A 165 -5.05 6.05 24.42
C LYS A 165 -3.64 5.94 24.98
N GLU A 166 -2.96 4.81 24.74
CA GLU A 166 -1.59 4.55 25.13
C GLU A 166 -0.62 5.49 24.39
N ILE A 167 -0.74 5.61 23.08
CA ILE A 167 0.09 6.55 22.29
C ILE A 167 -0.23 8.00 22.64
N ALA A 168 -1.49 8.34 22.85
CA ALA A 168 -1.89 9.67 23.31
C ALA A 168 -1.21 10.02 24.64
N ALA A 169 -1.26 9.12 25.63
CA ALA A 169 -0.61 9.28 26.92
C ALA A 169 0.91 9.45 26.80
N LEU A 170 1.58 8.64 25.96
CA LEU A 170 3.03 8.76 25.75
C LEU A 170 3.42 10.12 25.15
N ILE A 171 2.65 10.63 24.20
CA ILE A 171 2.89 11.96 23.62
C ILE A 171 2.70 13.05 24.68
N LEU A 172 1.64 12.98 25.49
CA LEU A 172 1.38 13.95 26.55
C LEU A 172 2.46 13.92 27.64
N VAL A 173 2.92 12.75 28.04
CA VAL A 173 4.06 12.60 28.99
C VAL A 173 5.34 13.22 28.39
N GLN A 174 5.56 13.03 27.09
CA GLN A 174 6.72 13.65 26.43
C GLN A 174 6.57 15.18 26.34
N GLU A 175 5.38 15.71 26.09
CA GLU A 175 5.10 17.16 26.12
C GLU A 175 5.38 17.75 27.50
N GLN A 176 4.94 17.06 28.56
CA GLN A 176 5.20 17.49 29.93
C GLN A 176 6.71 17.48 30.25
N ARG A 177 7.43 16.44 29.85
CA ARG A 177 8.89 16.37 30.02
C ARG A 177 9.58 17.54 29.34
N VAL A 178 9.18 17.90 28.11
CA VAL A 178 9.75 19.05 27.40
C VAL A 178 9.43 20.37 28.12
N ALA A 179 8.25 20.50 28.74
CA ALA A 179 7.90 21.66 29.53
C ALA A 179 8.74 21.77 30.82
N ASP A 180 9.06 20.63 31.46
CA ASP A 180 9.84 20.57 32.68
C ASP A 180 11.36 20.80 32.45
N GLU A 181 11.88 20.31 31.32
CA GLU A 181 13.33 20.30 31.02
C GLU A 181 13.81 21.50 30.18
N LEU A 182 12.90 22.10 29.39
CA LEU A 182 13.23 23.17 28.43
C LEU A 182 12.29 24.37 28.62
N ASP A 183 12.63 25.49 27.99
CA ASP A 183 11.87 26.72 28.02
C ASP A 183 10.45 26.53 27.47
N ASP A 184 9.47 27.23 28.06
CA ASP A 184 8.06 27.26 27.63
C ASP A 184 7.87 27.67 26.16
N GLY A 185 8.88 28.29 25.54
CA GLY A 185 8.88 28.62 24.12
C GLY A 185 9.06 27.45 23.16
N CYS A 186 9.38 26.24 23.64
CA CYS A 186 9.54 25.07 22.80
C CYS A 186 8.17 24.56 22.29
N VAL A 187 7.96 24.68 20.97
CA VAL A 187 6.66 24.32 20.33
C VAL A 187 6.59 22.87 19.87
N TYR A 188 7.70 22.13 19.88
CA TYR A 188 7.77 20.76 19.38
C TYR A 188 7.68 19.73 20.50
N VAL A 189 7.09 18.55 20.20
CA VAL A 189 7.05 17.39 21.12
C VAL A 189 8.42 16.74 21.25
N PHE A 190 9.22 16.76 20.19
CA PHE A 190 10.58 16.21 20.13
C PHE A 190 11.57 17.30 19.72
N PRO A 191 11.89 18.25 20.63
CA PRO A 191 12.85 19.31 20.33
C PRO A 191 14.28 18.87 20.60
N ARG A 192 15.21 19.62 20.05
CA ARG A 192 16.59 19.69 20.51
C ARG A 192 16.71 20.69 21.68
N LYS A 193 17.87 20.74 22.30
CA LYS A 193 18.15 21.67 23.40
C LYS A 193 17.96 23.16 23.03
N ASP A 194 18.08 23.50 21.75
CA ASP A 194 17.85 24.84 21.18
C ASP A 194 16.41 25.07 20.74
N CYS A 195 15.47 24.23 21.18
CA CYS A 195 14.06 24.23 20.82
C CYS A 195 13.77 24.06 19.30
N SER A 196 14.77 23.77 18.49
CA SER A 196 14.58 23.38 17.09
C SER A 196 14.09 21.93 16.98
N PRO A 197 13.45 21.52 15.86
CA PRO A 197 13.01 20.14 15.68
C PRO A 197 14.17 19.16 15.72
N LEU A 198 13.94 17.95 16.25
CA LEU A 198 14.92 16.87 16.23
C LEU A 198 15.33 16.55 14.79
N LYS A 199 16.62 16.32 14.56
CA LYS A 199 17.10 15.88 13.24
C LYS A 199 16.71 14.42 13.01
N GLN A 200 16.22 14.12 11.80
CA GLN A 200 15.85 12.74 11.41
C GLN A 200 17.04 11.77 11.54
N ASP A 201 18.25 12.24 11.28
CA ASP A 201 19.46 11.43 11.44
C ASP A 201 19.71 11.03 12.89
N THR A 202 19.38 11.85 13.87
CA THR A 202 19.52 11.51 15.29
C THR A 202 18.70 10.26 15.62
N PHE A 203 17.43 10.23 15.22
CA PHE A 203 16.57 9.04 15.39
C PHE A 203 17.18 7.82 14.70
N ARG A 204 17.58 7.96 13.44
CA ARG A 204 18.17 6.86 12.66
C ARG A 204 19.45 6.30 13.31
N VAL A 205 20.33 7.17 13.77
CA VAL A 205 21.60 6.78 14.42
C VAL A 205 21.30 6.02 15.71
N LYS A 206 20.53 6.61 16.63
CA LYS A 206 20.19 6.01 17.93
C LYS A 206 19.51 4.64 17.80
N LEU A 207 18.58 4.50 16.86
CA LEU A 207 17.89 3.23 16.64
C LEU A 207 18.82 2.15 16.08
N ASN A 208 19.76 2.51 15.20
CA ASN A 208 20.70 1.54 14.65
C ASN A 208 21.88 1.26 15.59
N GLU A 209 22.24 2.17 16.49
CA GLU A 209 23.15 1.92 17.62
C GLU A 209 22.56 0.84 18.54
N LEU A 210 21.28 0.99 18.96
CA LEU A 210 20.58 -0.02 19.72
C LEU A 210 20.57 -1.39 19.00
N ALA A 211 20.25 -1.41 17.71
CA ALA A 211 20.20 -2.64 16.94
C ALA A 211 21.56 -3.36 16.93
N TYR A 212 22.65 -2.62 16.87
CA TYR A 212 24.00 -3.15 16.89
C TYR A 212 24.38 -3.66 18.30
N GLU A 213 24.13 -2.86 19.33
CA GLU A 213 24.49 -3.17 20.73
C GLU A 213 23.68 -4.38 21.27
N GLU A 214 22.39 -4.40 21.00
CA GLU A 214 21.49 -5.44 21.49
C GLU A 214 21.32 -6.63 20.51
N LYS A 215 22.09 -6.60 19.40
CA LYS A 215 22.11 -7.66 18.37
C LYS A 215 20.72 -8.00 17.83
N ILE A 216 19.95 -6.98 17.46
CA ILE A 216 18.66 -7.17 16.79
C ILE A 216 18.95 -7.71 15.39
N THR A 217 18.53 -8.95 15.10
CA THR A 217 18.89 -9.65 13.87
C THR A 217 17.67 -9.97 13.02
N ASP A 218 17.89 -10.06 11.71
CA ASP A 218 16.93 -10.60 10.76
C ASP A 218 16.92 -12.15 10.75
N SER A 219 16.09 -12.73 9.87
CA SER A 219 15.97 -14.20 9.70
C SER A 219 17.27 -14.88 9.25
N ASN A 220 18.22 -14.14 8.70
CA ASN A 220 19.53 -14.65 8.28
C ASN A 220 20.58 -14.55 9.39
N GLY A 221 20.22 -13.97 10.56
CA GLY A 221 21.14 -13.71 11.66
C GLY A 221 22.02 -12.49 11.48
N GLU A 222 21.75 -11.67 10.45
CA GLU A 222 22.47 -10.39 10.24
C GLU A 222 21.80 -9.26 11.06
N ILE A 223 22.63 -8.31 11.54
CA ILE A 223 22.13 -7.17 12.31
C ILE A 223 21.18 -6.35 11.43
N PHE A 224 19.95 -6.21 11.91
CA PHE A 224 18.92 -5.50 11.15
C PHE A 224 19.17 -4.00 11.14
N ARG A 225 19.13 -3.40 9.94
CA ARG A 225 19.28 -1.96 9.74
C ARG A 225 17.94 -1.27 9.62
N PHE A 226 17.55 -0.56 10.66
CA PHE A 226 16.31 0.20 10.68
C PHE A 226 16.33 1.43 9.78
N HIS A 227 15.22 1.61 9.06
CA HIS A 227 14.91 2.80 8.29
C HIS A 227 13.53 3.30 8.74
N ALA A 228 13.42 4.57 9.11
CA ALA A 228 12.17 5.12 9.62
C ALA A 228 10.97 4.90 8.67
N HIS A 229 11.19 4.91 7.36
CA HIS A 229 10.13 4.66 6.38
C HIS A 229 9.63 3.21 6.37
N ALA A 230 10.42 2.25 6.88
CA ALA A 230 10.02 0.85 7.00
C ALA A 230 8.86 0.68 8.00
N PHE A 231 8.82 1.45 9.09
CA PHE A 231 7.69 1.46 10.03
C PHE A 231 6.37 1.80 9.33
N ARG A 232 6.39 2.81 8.47
CA ARG A 232 5.22 3.20 7.68
C ARG A 232 4.79 2.10 6.71
N HIS A 233 5.74 1.42 6.07
CA HIS A 233 5.45 0.26 5.24
C HIS A 233 4.84 -0.87 6.06
N THR A 234 5.37 -1.13 7.26
CA THR A 234 4.84 -2.14 8.18
C THR A 234 3.39 -1.84 8.57
N VAL A 235 3.08 -0.61 8.97
CA VAL A 235 1.70 -0.20 9.31
C VAL A 235 0.78 -0.40 8.11
N GLY A 236 1.15 0.10 6.91
CA GLY A 236 0.34 -0.05 5.71
C GLY A 236 0.11 -1.51 5.34
N THR A 237 1.15 -2.35 5.42
CA THR A 237 1.07 -3.78 5.14
C THR A 237 0.20 -4.51 6.17
N ARG A 238 0.38 -4.22 7.47
CA ARG A 238 -0.46 -4.80 8.54
C ARG A 238 -1.94 -4.44 8.37
N MET A 239 -2.25 -3.18 8.08
CA MET A 239 -3.64 -2.76 7.85
C MET A 239 -4.28 -3.52 6.67
N ILE A 240 -3.59 -3.60 5.52
CA ILE A 240 -4.10 -4.34 4.36
C ILE A 240 -4.27 -5.82 4.69
N ASN A 241 -3.29 -6.46 5.34
CA ASN A 241 -3.35 -7.87 5.69
C ASN A 241 -4.44 -8.20 6.73
N ASN A 242 -4.80 -7.23 7.56
CA ASN A 242 -5.93 -7.33 8.50
C ASN A 242 -7.28 -6.97 7.85
N GLY A 243 -7.33 -6.87 6.51
CA GLY A 243 -8.58 -6.65 5.78
C GLY A 243 -9.08 -5.21 5.76
N VAL A 244 -8.28 -4.24 6.20
CA VAL A 244 -8.66 -2.82 6.11
C VAL A 244 -8.71 -2.41 4.63
N PRO A 245 -9.84 -1.86 4.14
CA PRO A 245 -9.96 -1.46 2.75
C PRO A 245 -8.87 -0.49 2.32
N GLN A 246 -8.33 -0.67 1.10
CA GLN A 246 -7.20 0.11 0.58
C GLN A 246 -7.43 1.63 0.66
N HIS A 247 -8.65 2.12 0.41
CA HIS A 247 -8.96 3.55 0.47
C HIS A 247 -8.90 4.11 1.89
N ILE A 248 -9.20 3.28 2.91
CA ILE A 248 -9.05 3.67 4.33
C ILE A 248 -7.57 3.74 4.68
N VAL A 249 -6.77 2.74 4.28
CA VAL A 249 -5.30 2.75 4.46
C VAL A 249 -4.69 3.96 3.75
N GLN A 250 -5.15 4.27 2.53
CA GLN A 250 -4.74 5.46 1.79
C GLN A 250 -5.02 6.74 2.58
N LYS A 251 -6.23 6.86 3.12
CA LYS A 251 -6.64 8.00 3.94
C LYS A 251 -5.84 8.07 5.23
N PHE A 252 -5.68 6.96 5.95
CA PHE A 252 -4.92 6.88 7.20
C PHE A 252 -3.47 7.31 7.03
N LEU A 253 -2.79 6.81 6.00
CA LEU A 253 -1.41 7.17 5.69
C LEU A 253 -1.28 8.54 4.99
N GLY A 254 -2.37 9.14 4.50
CA GLY A 254 -2.36 10.40 3.76
C GLY A 254 -1.64 10.28 2.41
N HIS A 255 -1.92 9.22 1.64
CA HIS A 255 -1.41 9.05 0.28
C HIS A 255 -2.26 9.81 -0.74
N GLU A 256 -1.64 10.47 -1.71
CA GLU A 256 -2.36 11.20 -2.76
C GLU A 256 -2.97 10.26 -3.79
N SER A 257 -2.25 9.20 -4.17
CA SER A 257 -2.73 8.26 -5.16
C SER A 257 -2.95 6.85 -4.58
N PRO A 258 -3.95 6.11 -5.07
CA PRO A 258 -4.17 4.71 -4.72
C PRO A 258 -2.96 3.82 -4.99
N GLU A 259 -2.16 4.13 -6.02
CA GLU A 259 -0.94 3.39 -6.39
C GLU A 259 0.11 3.37 -5.28
N MET A 260 0.20 4.46 -4.48
CA MET A 260 1.10 4.50 -3.33
C MET A 260 0.69 3.48 -2.26
N THR A 261 -0.60 3.20 -2.12
CA THR A 261 -1.14 2.23 -1.16
C THR A 261 -1.18 0.82 -1.75
N ALA A 262 -1.39 0.68 -3.04
CA ALA A 262 -1.37 -0.62 -3.73
C ALA A 262 -0.03 -1.37 -3.57
N ARG A 263 1.05 -0.67 -3.25
CA ARG A 263 2.36 -1.28 -2.94
C ARG A 263 2.34 -2.11 -1.64
N TYR A 264 1.41 -1.86 -0.74
CA TYR A 264 1.25 -2.61 0.52
C TYR A 264 0.33 -3.83 0.38
N ALA A 265 -0.36 -3.96 -0.74
CA ALA A 265 -1.24 -5.10 -1.04
C ALA A 265 -0.42 -6.38 -1.35
N HIS A 266 0.65 -6.61 -0.60
CA HIS A 266 1.35 -7.87 -0.58
C HIS A 266 0.67 -8.73 0.47
N ILE A 267 -0.11 -9.68 -0.01
CA ILE A 267 -0.64 -10.75 0.82
C ILE A 267 0.58 -11.56 1.26
N PHE A 268 0.83 -11.63 2.57
CA PHE A 268 1.81 -12.56 3.10
C PHE A 268 1.44 -13.98 2.68
N ASP A 269 2.43 -14.83 2.45
CA ASP A 269 2.22 -16.26 2.16
C ASP A 269 1.29 -16.93 3.17
N GLU A 270 1.34 -16.52 4.44
CA GLU A 270 0.43 -17.03 5.48
C GLU A 270 -1.01 -16.53 5.34
N THR A 271 -1.21 -15.26 4.99
CA THR A 271 -2.55 -14.72 4.71
C THR A 271 -3.07 -15.31 3.41
N LEU A 272 -2.21 -15.43 2.40
CA LEU A 272 -2.52 -16.14 1.17
C LEU A 272 -2.87 -17.62 1.46
N LYS A 273 -2.09 -18.31 2.32
CA LYS A 273 -2.40 -19.67 2.78
C LYS A 273 -3.69 -19.72 3.57
N LYS A 274 -3.97 -18.79 4.47
CA LYS A 274 -5.22 -18.73 5.24
C LYS A 274 -6.42 -18.46 4.34
N GLU A 275 -6.33 -17.49 3.45
CA GLU A 275 -7.39 -17.19 2.48
C GLU A 275 -7.52 -18.32 1.44
N PHE A 276 -6.42 -18.91 1.01
CA PHE A 276 -6.43 -20.09 0.16
C PHE A 276 -6.95 -21.35 0.88
N THR A 277 -6.70 -21.49 2.18
CA THR A 277 -7.26 -22.58 2.99
C THR A 277 -8.76 -22.38 3.23
N LYS A 278 -9.23 -21.15 3.48
CA LYS A 278 -10.66 -20.82 3.46
C LYS A 278 -11.28 -21.10 2.08
N PHE A 279 -10.51 -20.91 1.03
CA PHE A 279 -10.92 -21.18 -0.35
C PHE A 279 -10.85 -22.66 -0.73
N LYS A 280 -10.02 -23.47 -0.06
CA LYS A 280 -10.04 -24.94 -0.11
C LYS A 280 -11.28 -25.53 0.56
N GLU A 281 -12.01 -24.76 1.35
CA GLU A 281 -13.35 -25.09 1.76
C GLU A 281 -14.19 -25.13 0.49
N THR A 282 -14.49 -26.30 0.04
CA THR A 282 -15.26 -26.76 -1.10
C THR A 282 -16.13 -25.69 -1.75
N LEU A 283 -15.75 -25.25 -2.95
CA LEU A 283 -16.58 -24.37 -3.76
C LEU A 283 -17.67 -25.20 -4.44
N VAL A 284 -18.89 -24.71 -4.37
CA VAL A 284 -20.05 -25.30 -5.03
C VAL A 284 -20.46 -24.40 -6.19
N THR A 285 -20.64 -24.97 -7.37
CA THR A 285 -21.11 -24.26 -8.57
C THR A 285 -22.63 -24.01 -8.51
N ASN A 286 -23.14 -23.22 -9.43
CA ASN A 286 -24.56 -22.90 -9.56
C ASN A 286 -25.49 -24.13 -9.76
N ASN A 287 -24.97 -25.29 -10.17
CA ASN A 287 -25.69 -26.53 -10.34
C ASN A 287 -25.44 -27.54 -9.21
N GLY A 288 -24.81 -27.11 -8.10
CA GLY A 288 -24.51 -27.98 -6.95
C GLY A 288 -23.30 -28.89 -7.13
N SER A 289 -22.55 -28.81 -8.23
CA SER A 289 -21.33 -29.62 -8.40
C SER A 289 -20.22 -29.08 -7.50
N ILE A 290 -19.54 -29.99 -6.78
CA ILE A 290 -18.41 -29.69 -5.93
C ILE A 290 -17.20 -29.47 -6.84
N LEU A 291 -16.54 -28.31 -6.69
CA LEU A 291 -15.23 -28.04 -7.29
C LEU A 291 -14.16 -28.52 -6.32
N ASP A 292 -13.70 -29.75 -6.51
CA ASP A 292 -12.57 -30.26 -5.76
C ASP A 292 -11.26 -29.69 -6.31
N LEU A 293 -10.68 -28.76 -5.56
CA LEU A 293 -9.38 -28.15 -5.88
C LEU A 293 -8.20 -28.96 -5.30
N SER A 294 -8.48 -30.13 -4.72
CA SER A 294 -7.49 -30.97 -4.03
C SER A 294 -6.83 -32.02 -4.93
N GLU A 295 -7.21 -32.15 -6.20
CA GLU A 295 -6.46 -33.02 -7.09
C GLU A 295 -5.07 -32.44 -7.35
N GLU A 296 -4.10 -33.11 -6.76
CA GLU A 296 -2.66 -32.93 -6.96
C GLU A 296 -2.28 -33.14 -8.44
N ASN A 297 -2.44 -32.10 -9.22
CA ASN A 297 -1.67 -31.97 -10.43
C ASN A 297 -0.50 -31.02 -10.14
N THR A 298 0.65 -31.62 -9.94
CA THR A 298 1.97 -31.02 -9.65
C THR A 298 2.56 -30.26 -10.85
N GLU A 299 1.75 -29.78 -11.78
CA GLU A 299 2.22 -28.93 -12.87
C GLU A 299 1.72 -27.50 -12.65
N ALA A 300 2.69 -26.59 -12.61
CA ALA A 300 2.50 -25.14 -12.45
C ALA A 300 1.64 -24.49 -13.56
N ASP A 301 1.10 -25.27 -14.47
CA ASP A 301 0.29 -24.87 -15.63
C ASP A 301 -1.22 -25.13 -15.46
N ASN A 302 -1.69 -25.44 -14.25
CA ASN A 302 -3.12 -25.56 -14.03
C ASN A 302 -3.80 -24.22 -14.29
N THR A 303 -4.60 -24.16 -15.33
CA THR A 303 -5.31 -22.96 -15.82
C THR A 303 -6.14 -22.30 -14.72
N ASP A 304 -6.69 -23.11 -13.79
CA ASP A 304 -7.49 -22.62 -12.67
C ASP A 304 -6.64 -21.94 -11.58
N LEU A 305 -5.42 -22.43 -11.33
CA LEU A 305 -4.48 -21.83 -10.38
C LEU A 305 -3.87 -20.53 -10.94
N GLN A 306 -3.61 -20.50 -12.24
CA GLN A 306 -3.18 -19.29 -12.97
C GLN A 306 -4.32 -18.27 -13.03
N TRP A 307 -5.56 -18.74 -13.20
CA TRP A 307 -6.75 -17.91 -13.14
C TRP A 307 -6.90 -17.29 -11.74
N PHE A 308 -6.71 -18.07 -10.68
CA PHE A 308 -6.75 -17.62 -9.28
C PHE A 308 -5.69 -16.57 -9.00
N LYS A 309 -4.45 -16.80 -9.40
CA LYS A 309 -3.35 -15.83 -9.25
C LYS A 309 -3.61 -14.52 -9.98
N LYS A 310 -4.30 -14.57 -11.12
CA LYS A 310 -4.65 -13.39 -11.93
C LYS A 310 -5.92 -12.67 -11.43
N ASN A 311 -6.81 -13.35 -10.73
CA ASN A 311 -8.17 -12.89 -10.44
C ASN A 311 -8.55 -12.94 -8.93
N ILE A 312 -7.58 -12.84 -8.04
CA ILE A 312 -7.83 -12.61 -6.59
C ILE A 312 -8.69 -11.34 -6.35
N ASN A 313 -8.90 -10.54 -7.38
CA ASN A 313 -9.94 -9.51 -7.46
C ASN A 313 -11.28 -10.03 -8.02
N ALA A 314 -11.58 -11.32 -7.90
CA ALA A 314 -12.89 -11.84 -8.23
C ALA A 314 -13.95 -11.00 -7.51
N GLN A 315 -14.90 -10.49 -8.25
CA GLN A 315 -15.94 -9.63 -7.73
C GLN A 315 -16.72 -10.40 -6.65
N ALA A 316 -16.57 -9.99 -5.40
CA ALA A 316 -17.34 -10.57 -4.31
C ALA A 316 -18.83 -10.26 -4.54
N LEU A 317 -19.67 -11.28 -4.50
CA LEU A 317 -21.10 -11.16 -4.57
C LEU A 317 -21.69 -11.30 -3.16
N PRO A 318 -22.90 -10.81 -2.91
CA PRO A 318 -23.54 -10.93 -1.58
C PRO A 318 -23.70 -12.37 -1.09
N ASN A 319 -23.68 -13.36 -1.99
CA ASN A 319 -23.94 -14.78 -1.70
C ASN A 319 -22.94 -15.73 -2.38
N GLY A 320 -21.75 -15.22 -2.78
CA GLY A 320 -20.75 -16.06 -3.44
C GLY A 320 -19.70 -15.26 -4.19
N TYR A 321 -19.16 -15.86 -5.23
CA TYR A 321 -18.06 -15.33 -6.03
C TYR A 321 -18.36 -15.44 -7.53
N CYS A 322 -17.86 -14.46 -8.30
CA CYS A 322 -17.93 -14.48 -9.75
C CYS A 322 -16.58 -14.91 -10.35
N ARG A 323 -16.59 -15.96 -11.17
CA ARG A 323 -15.40 -16.47 -11.88
C ARG A 323 -15.22 -15.87 -13.28
N LEU A 324 -15.98 -14.81 -13.63
CA LEU A 324 -15.80 -14.15 -14.93
C LEU A 324 -14.42 -13.53 -15.02
N PRO A 325 -13.59 -13.88 -16.03
CA PRO A 325 -12.28 -13.29 -16.19
C PRO A 325 -12.34 -11.77 -16.36
N VAL A 326 -11.45 -11.03 -15.68
CA VAL A 326 -11.39 -9.55 -15.76
C VAL A 326 -11.23 -9.06 -17.20
N ILE A 327 -10.58 -9.84 -18.04
CA ILE A 327 -10.39 -9.54 -19.47
C ILE A 327 -11.70 -9.57 -20.28
N ALA A 328 -12.74 -10.21 -19.75
CA ALA A 328 -14.06 -10.26 -20.41
C ALA A 328 -14.87 -8.96 -20.24
N GLY A 329 -14.33 -7.99 -19.49
CA GLY A 329 -15.01 -6.73 -19.19
C GLY A 329 -16.15 -6.86 -18.17
N PRO A 330 -16.96 -5.80 -17.96
CA PRO A 330 -18.04 -5.81 -17.00
C PRO A 330 -19.14 -6.80 -17.42
N CYS A 331 -19.68 -7.53 -16.44
CA CYS A 331 -20.78 -8.48 -16.69
C CYS A 331 -22.03 -7.74 -17.21
N PRO A 332 -22.59 -8.14 -18.37
CA PRO A 332 -23.78 -7.49 -18.94
C PRO A 332 -25.09 -7.89 -18.25
N HIS A 333 -25.06 -8.88 -17.33
CA HIS A 333 -26.22 -9.45 -16.70
C HIS A 333 -26.36 -9.02 -15.24
N ALA A 334 -27.33 -8.19 -14.93
CA ALA A 334 -27.69 -7.88 -13.55
C ALA A 334 -28.47 -9.02 -12.90
N ASN A 335 -28.09 -9.43 -11.69
CA ASN A 335 -28.82 -10.39 -10.83
C ASN A 335 -29.06 -11.81 -11.40
N ALA A 336 -28.33 -12.22 -12.45
CA ALA A 336 -28.47 -13.55 -13.05
C ALA A 336 -27.43 -14.58 -12.53
N CYS A 337 -26.78 -14.29 -11.40
CA CYS A 337 -25.64 -15.09 -10.91
C CYS A 337 -26.01 -16.55 -10.61
N LEU A 338 -27.19 -16.85 -10.05
CA LEU A 338 -27.62 -18.21 -9.75
C LEU A 338 -27.76 -19.10 -10.98
N ASP A 339 -28.02 -18.52 -12.15
CA ASP A 339 -28.09 -19.23 -13.43
C ASP A 339 -26.75 -19.15 -14.21
N CYS A 340 -25.73 -18.48 -13.68
CA CYS A 340 -24.46 -18.23 -14.36
C CYS A 340 -23.42 -19.32 -14.05
N THR A 341 -22.79 -19.86 -15.09
CA THR A 341 -21.74 -20.87 -14.96
C THR A 341 -20.46 -20.33 -14.28
N ASN A 342 -20.29 -19.00 -14.25
CA ASN A 342 -19.19 -18.35 -13.53
C ASN A 342 -19.47 -18.10 -12.05
N PHE A 343 -20.66 -18.44 -11.56
CA PHE A 343 -21.00 -18.31 -10.15
C PHE A 343 -20.48 -19.51 -9.37
N CYS A 344 -19.87 -19.24 -8.21
CA CYS A 344 -19.55 -20.24 -7.21
C CYS A 344 -19.78 -19.68 -5.81
N THR A 345 -20.00 -20.56 -4.85
CA THR A 345 -20.27 -20.22 -3.47
C THR A 345 -19.59 -21.21 -2.52
N SER A 346 -19.54 -20.90 -1.23
CA SER A 346 -18.93 -21.71 -0.20
C SER A 346 -19.81 -21.76 1.05
N LYS A 347 -19.45 -22.62 2.01
CA LYS A 347 -20.21 -22.85 3.26
C LYS A 347 -20.43 -21.57 4.07
N GLN A 348 -19.59 -20.57 3.95
CA GLN A 348 -19.75 -19.27 4.64
C GLN A 348 -21.03 -18.52 4.21
N PHE A 349 -21.56 -18.78 3.01
CA PHE A 349 -22.80 -18.16 2.50
C PHE A 349 -24.04 -19.04 2.67
N LEU A 350 -23.95 -20.12 3.46
CA LEU A 350 -25.06 -21.06 3.63
C LEU A 350 -26.30 -20.36 4.20
N THR A 351 -26.13 -19.51 5.18
CA THR A 351 -27.24 -18.76 5.82
C THR A 351 -27.94 -17.85 4.82
N GLU A 352 -27.19 -17.13 3.99
CA GLU A 352 -27.72 -16.25 2.94
C GLU A 352 -28.51 -17.03 1.89
N HIS A 353 -28.04 -18.22 1.54
CA HIS A 353 -28.77 -19.09 0.62
C HIS A 353 -30.06 -19.67 1.24
N GLU A 354 -30.05 -20.04 2.50
CA GLU A 354 -31.22 -20.48 3.23
C GLU A 354 -32.29 -19.39 3.32
N GLU A 355 -31.87 -18.16 3.70
CA GLU A 355 -32.79 -17.02 3.72
C GLU A 355 -33.35 -16.69 2.33
N HIS A 356 -32.52 -16.77 1.29
CA HIS A 356 -32.95 -16.54 -0.08
C HIS A 356 -33.94 -17.59 -0.51
N LEU A 357 -33.77 -18.87 -0.15
CA LEU A 357 -34.68 -19.95 -0.42
C LEU A 357 -36.05 -19.71 0.22
N GLU A 358 -36.08 -19.31 1.49
CA GLU A 358 -37.36 -19.03 2.19
C GLU A 358 -38.13 -17.86 1.54
N ARG A 359 -37.45 -16.77 1.22
CA ARG A 359 -38.05 -15.64 0.48
C ARG A 359 -38.56 -16.07 -0.90
N THR A 360 -37.83 -16.92 -1.59
CA THR A 360 -38.25 -17.45 -2.90
C THR A 360 -39.51 -18.32 -2.79
N LYS A 361 -39.62 -19.15 -1.76
CA LYS A 361 -40.83 -19.96 -1.48
C LYS A 361 -42.05 -19.08 -1.19
N GLU A 362 -41.89 -18.00 -0.42
CA GLU A 362 -42.98 -17.06 -0.18
C GLU A 362 -43.46 -16.39 -1.46
N ILE A 363 -42.53 -15.91 -2.30
CA ILE A 363 -42.84 -15.29 -3.60
C ILE A 363 -43.57 -16.31 -4.49
N LEU A 364 -43.09 -17.55 -4.54
CA LEU A 364 -43.65 -18.62 -5.33
C LEU A 364 -45.11 -18.94 -4.91
N ASN A 365 -45.38 -19.01 -3.60
CA ASN A 365 -46.70 -19.22 -3.07
C ASN A 365 -47.66 -18.09 -3.48
N ARG A 366 -47.24 -16.83 -3.35
CA ARG A 366 -48.02 -15.66 -3.80
C ARG A 366 -48.28 -15.69 -5.31
N ALA A 367 -47.24 -16.04 -6.11
CA ALA A 367 -47.36 -16.13 -7.57
C ALA A 367 -48.33 -17.22 -8.01
N LYS A 368 -48.34 -18.38 -7.33
CA LYS A 368 -49.32 -19.48 -7.58
C LYS A 368 -50.73 -19.06 -7.23
N GLN A 369 -50.95 -18.39 -6.09
CA GLN A 369 -52.28 -17.89 -5.70
C GLN A 369 -52.85 -16.86 -6.69
N ASN A 370 -51.97 -16.01 -7.26
CA ASN A 370 -52.39 -14.98 -8.21
C ASN A 370 -52.31 -15.43 -9.69
N GLN A 371 -51.97 -16.68 -9.95
CA GLN A 371 -51.86 -17.27 -11.31
C GLN A 371 -50.85 -16.55 -12.22
N TRP A 372 -49.73 -16.00 -11.62
CA TRP A 372 -48.66 -15.32 -12.34
C TRP A 372 -47.66 -16.32 -12.92
N GLN A 373 -48.02 -16.93 -14.05
CA GLN A 373 -47.30 -18.08 -14.59
C GLN A 373 -45.80 -17.82 -14.81
N ARG A 374 -45.43 -16.69 -15.39
CA ARG A 374 -44.01 -16.31 -15.59
C ARG A 374 -43.23 -16.21 -14.27
N GLN A 375 -43.84 -15.69 -13.23
CA GLN A 375 -43.26 -15.58 -11.90
C GLN A 375 -43.09 -16.97 -11.26
N VAL A 376 -44.04 -17.85 -11.47
CA VAL A 376 -44.00 -19.24 -11.00
C VAL A 376 -42.79 -19.95 -11.63
N GLU A 377 -42.66 -19.94 -12.97
CA GLU A 377 -41.58 -20.60 -13.70
C GLU A 377 -40.19 -20.07 -13.29
N THR A 378 -40.06 -18.73 -13.16
CA THR A 378 -38.80 -18.12 -12.77
C THR A 378 -38.39 -18.49 -11.34
N ASN A 379 -39.34 -18.39 -10.38
CA ASN A 379 -39.02 -18.68 -8.98
C ASN A 379 -38.89 -20.18 -8.70
N GLU A 380 -39.56 -21.07 -9.45
CA GLU A 380 -39.30 -22.51 -9.37
C GLU A 380 -37.87 -22.87 -9.79
N ARG A 381 -37.35 -22.25 -10.83
CA ARG A 381 -35.92 -22.41 -11.24
C ARG A 381 -34.97 -21.96 -10.16
N VAL A 382 -35.15 -20.74 -9.64
CA VAL A 382 -34.33 -20.19 -8.54
C VAL A 382 -34.39 -21.09 -7.32
N LYS A 383 -35.58 -21.54 -6.91
CA LYS A 383 -35.75 -22.47 -5.79
C LYS A 383 -34.93 -23.75 -5.98
N ASN A 384 -35.07 -24.41 -7.15
CA ASN A 384 -34.35 -25.64 -7.44
C ASN A 384 -32.82 -25.45 -7.38
N ARG A 385 -32.29 -24.34 -7.88
CA ARG A 385 -30.88 -24.02 -7.81
C ARG A 385 -30.41 -23.84 -6.36
N LEU A 386 -31.14 -23.06 -5.57
CA LEU A 386 -30.83 -22.84 -4.16
C LEU A 386 -30.89 -24.16 -3.36
N GLU A 387 -31.85 -25.03 -3.60
CA GLU A 387 -31.93 -26.35 -2.95
C GLU A 387 -30.74 -27.24 -3.31
N GLN A 388 -30.29 -27.25 -4.57
CA GLN A 388 -29.07 -27.96 -4.98
C GLN A 388 -27.82 -27.41 -4.31
N ILE A 389 -27.61 -26.08 -4.31
CA ILE A 389 -26.48 -25.42 -3.67
C ILE A 389 -26.44 -25.72 -2.17
N ILE A 390 -27.58 -25.54 -1.46
CA ILE A 390 -27.67 -25.76 -0.01
C ILE A 390 -27.40 -27.22 0.33
N HIS A 391 -27.94 -28.16 -0.46
CA HIS A 391 -27.70 -29.59 -0.27
C HIS A 391 -26.21 -29.90 -0.34
N SER A 392 -25.54 -29.46 -1.41
CA SER A 392 -24.12 -29.71 -1.61
C SER A 392 -23.23 -29.02 -0.52
N LEU A 393 -23.60 -27.81 -0.08
CA LEU A 393 -22.91 -27.13 1.00
C LEU A 393 -23.08 -27.82 2.36
N LYS A 394 -24.19 -28.54 2.59
CA LYS A 394 -24.43 -29.31 3.83
C LYS A 394 -23.74 -30.66 3.83
N GLU A 395 -23.59 -31.29 2.68
CA GLU A 395 -22.94 -32.62 2.56
C GLU A 395 -21.43 -32.52 2.60
N THR A 396 -20.87 -31.33 2.39
CA THR A 396 -19.43 -31.09 2.44
C THR A 396 -18.99 -30.89 3.89
N ASN A 397 -18.37 -31.91 4.46
CA ASN A 397 -17.78 -31.92 5.81
C ASN A 397 -16.43 -31.18 5.88
#